data_c80cfb31e4f9dd746a6e7664a951de19
#
_entry.id   c80cfb31e4f9dd746a6e7664a951de19
#
_cell.length_a   1.000
_cell.length_b   1.000
_cell.length_c   1.000
_cell.angle_alpha   90.00
_cell.angle_beta   90.00
_cell.angle_gamma   90.00
#
_symmetry.space_group_name_H-M   'P 1'
#
loop_
_entity.id
_entity.type
_entity.pdbx_description
1 polymer ?
#
loop_
_entity_poly.entity_id
_entity_poly.type
_entity_poly.pdbx_seq_one_letter_code
_entity_poly.pdbx_strand_id
1 'polypeptide(L)'
;MPTQDQLLQALATVIDPNTGKDFVTSKSIKNLQITEGDVAFDVELGYPAKSQFAAFRKSLIAAAKGVAGIQNVSVNVTVKIASHSVQRGVQLLPNVKNIVAVASGKGGVGKSTTAVNLALALSAEGASVGLLDADIYGPSQPMMMGIEGRPESVDGKNMEPMENFGIQVMSIGFLVAQDEAMIWRGPMATQALEQLLRQTNWRDLDYLIIDMPPGTGDIQLTLSQRVPITGAVIVTTPQDIALLDAKKGIKMFEKVGVPILGIVENMAVHICSKCGHSEHIFGENGGKKMAADYKMDYLGALPLDMQIRLQADNGRPTVVADPDGDVASIYKAIARKMAITVAAKAKDFSSKFPTIKISKDT
;
A
#
# COMPACT_ATOMS: atom_id res chain seq x y z
N MET A 1 -6.79 -13.10 -42.91
CA MET A 1 -6.14 -13.26 -41.58
C MET A 1 -6.47 -12.06 -40.72
N PRO A 2 -6.77 -12.20 -39.47
CA PRO A 2 -7.00 -11.06 -38.57
C PRO A 2 -5.74 -10.19 -38.52
N THR A 3 -5.91 -8.87 -38.56
CA THR A 3 -4.81 -7.93 -38.44
C THR A 3 -4.58 -7.56 -36.97
N GLN A 4 -3.36 -7.11 -36.65
CA GLN A 4 -3.03 -6.62 -35.30
C GLN A 4 -3.93 -5.46 -34.88
N ASP A 5 -4.27 -4.55 -35.81
CA ASP A 5 -5.13 -3.39 -35.55
C ASP A 5 -6.56 -3.81 -35.18
N GLN A 6 -7.14 -4.79 -35.91
CA GLN A 6 -8.46 -5.33 -35.58
C GLN A 6 -8.50 -5.94 -34.18
N LEU A 7 -7.45 -6.67 -33.82
CA LEU A 7 -7.33 -7.26 -32.48
C LEU A 7 -7.18 -6.18 -31.39
N LEU A 8 -6.32 -5.19 -31.61
CA LEU A 8 -6.15 -4.08 -30.66
C LEU A 8 -7.44 -3.27 -30.50
N GLN A 9 -8.22 -3.04 -31.57
CA GLN A 9 -9.53 -2.40 -31.48
C GLN A 9 -10.51 -3.23 -30.62
N ALA A 10 -10.54 -4.55 -30.80
CA ALA A 10 -11.36 -5.43 -29.96
C ALA A 10 -10.93 -5.41 -28.50
N LEU A 11 -9.61 -5.50 -28.23
CA LEU A 11 -9.08 -5.45 -26.86
C LEU A 11 -9.30 -4.09 -26.17
N ALA A 12 -9.36 -2.98 -26.94
CA ALA A 12 -9.67 -1.66 -26.41
C ALA A 12 -11.12 -1.51 -25.89
N THR A 13 -12.00 -2.45 -26.19
CA THR A 13 -13.36 -2.47 -25.60
C THR A 13 -13.36 -2.97 -24.15
N VAL A 14 -12.29 -3.63 -23.71
CA VAL A 14 -12.17 -4.16 -22.34
C VAL A 14 -11.58 -3.10 -21.44
N ILE A 15 -12.42 -2.60 -20.53
CA ILE A 15 -12.02 -1.58 -19.56
C ILE A 15 -11.55 -2.26 -18.27
N ASP A 16 -10.40 -1.83 -17.77
CA ASP A 16 -9.94 -2.18 -16.44
C ASP A 16 -10.81 -1.47 -15.38
N PRO A 17 -11.57 -2.20 -14.55
CA PRO A 17 -12.51 -1.60 -13.60
C PRO A 17 -11.81 -0.78 -12.50
N ASN A 18 -10.53 -0.99 -12.28
CA ASN A 18 -9.78 -0.27 -11.25
C ASN A 18 -9.26 1.09 -11.73
N THR A 19 -8.90 1.19 -13.00
CA THR A 19 -8.31 2.42 -13.57
C THR A 19 -9.29 3.20 -14.45
N GLY A 20 -10.40 2.56 -14.88
CA GLY A 20 -11.34 3.13 -15.85
C GLY A 20 -10.77 3.29 -17.26
N LYS A 21 -9.59 2.74 -17.54
CA LYS A 21 -8.92 2.78 -18.84
C LYS A 21 -8.90 1.39 -19.49
N ASP A 22 -8.86 1.34 -20.81
CA ASP A 22 -8.65 0.08 -21.52
C ASP A 22 -7.18 -0.35 -21.47
N PHE A 23 -6.94 -1.66 -21.69
CA PHE A 23 -5.60 -2.26 -21.61
C PHE A 23 -4.68 -1.87 -22.77
N VAL A 24 -5.21 -1.38 -23.88
CA VAL A 24 -4.44 -0.92 -25.05
C VAL A 24 -3.93 0.51 -24.83
N THR A 25 -4.83 1.44 -24.48
CA THR A 25 -4.49 2.85 -24.19
C THR A 25 -3.56 2.96 -22.98
N SER A 26 -3.74 2.12 -21.97
CA SER A 26 -2.84 2.04 -20.80
C SER A 26 -1.48 1.42 -21.11
N LYS A 27 -1.28 0.94 -22.37
CA LYS A 27 -0.05 0.24 -22.83
C LYS A 27 0.28 -1.01 -22.01
N SER A 28 -0.74 -1.64 -21.44
CA SER A 28 -0.59 -2.87 -20.64
C SER A 28 -0.41 -4.10 -21.52
N ILE A 29 -0.90 -4.10 -22.77
CA ILE A 29 -0.69 -5.19 -23.72
C ILE A 29 0.77 -5.23 -24.18
N LYS A 30 1.40 -6.40 -24.04
CA LYS A 30 2.79 -6.67 -24.42
C LYS A 30 2.88 -7.95 -25.24
N ASN A 31 3.97 -8.11 -25.99
CA ASN A 31 4.35 -9.34 -26.67
C ASN A 31 3.22 -9.95 -27.51
N LEU A 32 2.39 -9.09 -28.18
CA LEU A 32 1.27 -9.55 -28.99
C LEU A 32 1.75 -10.29 -30.25
N GLN A 33 1.32 -11.53 -30.39
CA GLN A 33 1.65 -12.41 -31.52
C GLN A 33 0.36 -12.98 -32.11
N ILE A 34 0.33 -13.09 -33.43
CA ILE A 34 -0.76 -13.70 -34.19
C ILE A 34 -0.13 -14.71 -35.16
N THR A 35 -0.48 -15.98 -35.05
CA THR A 35 0.05 -17.05 -35.89
C THR A 35 -1.11 -17.95 -36.34
N GLU A 36 -1.46 -17.94 -37.61
CA GLU A 36 -2.47 -18.83 -38.23
C GLU A 36 -3.84 -18.86 -37.52
N GLY A 37 -4.23 -17.75 -36.88
CA GLY A 37 -5.49 -17.64 -36.11
C GLY A 37 -5.33 -17.86 -34.60
N ASP A 38 -4.15 -18.26 -34.15
CA ASP A 38 -3.79 -18.33 -32.72
C ASP A 38 -3.21 -16.99 -32.28
N VAL A 39 -3.65 -16.52 -31.11
CA VAL A 39 -3.24 -15.25 -30.52
C VAL A 39 -2.64 -15.48 -29.15
N ALA A 40 -1.48 -14.90 -28.90
CA ALA A 40 -0.86 -14.86 -27.59
C ALA A 40 -0.42 -13.44 -27.23
N PHE A 41 -0.66 -13.02 -26.00
CA PHE A 41 -0.16 -11.75 -25.48
C PHE A 41 -0.08 -11.72 -23.97
N ASP A 42 0.78 -10.83 -23.47
CA ASP A 42 0.90 -10.54 -22.04
C ASP A 42 0.13 -9.27 -21.68
N VAL A 43 -0.36 -9.23 -20.44
CA VAL A 43 -0.90 -8.03 -19.80
C VAL A 43 -0.03 -7.69 -18.60
N GLU A 44 0.73 -6.61 -18.70
CA GLU A 44 1.61 -6.13 -17.64
C GLU A 44 0.91 -5.00 -16.87
N LEU A 45 0.50 -5.28 -15.62
CA LEU A 45 -0.13 -4.31 -14.74
C LEU A 45 0.92 -3.56 -13.91
N GLY A 46 0.79 -2.24 -13.78
CA GLY A 46 1.63 -1.41 -12.92
C GLY A 46 1.21 -1.39 -11.45
N TYR A 47 0.24 -2.21 -11.05
CA TYR A 47 -0.30 -2.31 -9.70
C TYR A 47 -0.70 -3.77 -9.39
N PRO A 48 -0.70 -4.20 -8.10
CA PRO A 48 -1.03 -5.56 -7.72
C PRO A 48 -2.55 -5.80 -7.82
N ALA A 49 -2.95 -6.88 -8.49
CA ALA A 49 -4.35 -7.26 -8.71
C ALA A 49 -4.53 -8.75 -8.97
N LYS A 50 -3.75 -9.61 -8.29
CA LYS A 50 -3.74 -11.06 -8.51
C LYS A 50 -5.13 -11.70 -8.43
N SER A 51 -5.95 -11.24 -7.49
CA SER A 51 -7.34 -11.73 -7.31
C SER A 51 -8.23 -11.50 -8.54
N GLN A 52 -7.88 -10.56 -9.42
CA GLN A 52 -8.66 -10.18 -10.60
C GLN A 52 -8.13 -10.78 -11.92
N PHE A 53 -6.98 -11.47 -11.90
CA PHE A 53 -6.36 -12.00 -13.10
C PHE A 53 -7.28 -12.92 -13.91
N ALA A 54 -8.05 -13.77 -13.25
CA ALA A 54 -8.99 -14.67 -13.91
C ALA A 54 -10.09 -13.90 -14.67
N ALA A 55 -10.61 -12.83 -14.06
CA ALA A 55 -11.62 -11.98 -14.67
C ALA A 55 -11.06 -11.22 -15.87
N PHE A 56 -9.86 -10.64 -15.76
CA PHE A 56 -9.18 -9.95 -16.86
C PHE A 56 -8.92 -10.89 -18.03
N ARG A 57 -8.36 -12.09 -17.78
CA ARG A 57 -8.14 -13.09 -18.82
C ARG A 57 -9.45 -13.45 -19.53
N LYS A 58 -10.50 -13.73 -18.78
CA LYS A 58 -11.81 -14.10 -19.35
C LYS A 58 -12.35 -13.02 -20.29
N SER A 59 -12.33 -11.75 -19.86
CA SER A 59 -12.84 -10.63 -20.66
C SER A 59 -12.00 -10.38 -21.91
N LEU A 60 -10.67 -10.42 -21.78
CA LEU A 60 -9.74 -10.21 -22.90
C LEU A 60 -9.80 -11.34 -23.92
N ILE A 61 -9.90 -12.60 -23.47
CA ILE A 61 -10.07 -13.77 -24.34
C ILE A 61 -11.40 -13.65 -25.10
N ALA A 62 -12.47 -13.25 -24.43
CA ALA A 62 -13.78 -13.08 -25.08
C ALA A 62 -13.75 -11.99 -26.16
N ALA A 63 -13.13 -10.83 -25.87
CA ALA A 63 -12.96 -9.75 -26.84
C ALA A 63 -12.12 -10.18 -28.04
N ALA A 64 -10.98 -10.85 -27.82
CA ALA A 64 -10.12 -11.33 -28.90
C ALA A 64 -10.82 -12.37 -29.79
N LYS A 65 -11.56 -13.31 -29.22
CA LYS A 65 -12.33 -14.33 -29.95
C LYS A 65 -13.48 -13.74 -30.79
N GLY A 66 -13.92 -12.52 -30.50
CA GLY A 66 -14.88 -11.77 -31.31
C GLY A 66 -14.35 -11.32 -32.68
N VAL A 67 -13.03 -11.37 -32.89
CA VAL A 67 -12.41 -11.01 -34.16
C VAL A 67 -12.42 -12.20 -35.12
N ALA A 68 -12.95 -12.00 -36.32
CA ALA A 68 -13.06 -13.06 -37.32
C ALA A 68 -11.71 -13.68 -37.68
N GLY A 69 -11.63 -15.01 -37.66
CA GLY A 69 -10.42 -15.78 -37.97
C GLY A 69 -9.51 -16.06 -36.79
N ILE A 70 -9.89 -15.64 -35.55
CA ILE A 70 -9.18 -16.04 -34.33
C ILE A 70 -9.79 -17.32 -33.77
N GLN A 71 -8.94 -18.32 -33.50
CA GLN A 71 -9.33 -19.64 -33.01
C GLN A 71 -8.98 -19.80 -31.53
N ASN A 72 -7.68 -19.68 -31.19
CA ASN A 72 -7.20 -19.83 -29.84
C ASN A 72 -6.61 -18.51 -29.32
N VAL A 73 -6.80 -18.25 -28.03
CA VAL A 73 -6.28 -17.04 -27.38
C VAL A 73 -5.63 -17.43 -26.08
N SER A 74 -4.36 -17.10 -25.92
CA SER A 74 -3.58 -17.24 -24.69
C SER A 74 -3.27 -15.86 -24.11
N VAL A 75 -3.64 -15.64 -22.86
CA VAL A 75 -3.40 -14.36 -22.15
C VAL A 75 -2.66 -14.66 -20.84
N ASN A 76 -1.48 -14.08 -20.70
CA ASN A 76 -0.74 -14.11 -19.45
C ASN A 76 -0.84 -12.73 -18.77
N VAL A 77 -1.26 -12.69 -17.50
CA VAL A 77 -1.38 -11.45 -16.72
C VAL A 77 -0.30 -11.44 -15.65
N THR A 78 0.48 -10.37 -15.63
CA THR A 78 1.62 -10.18 -14.71
C THR A 78 1.56 -8.82 -14.05
N VAL A 79 2.27 -8.67 -12.94
CA VAL A 79 2.45 -7.40 -12.22
C VAL A 79 3.90 -6.97 -12.33
N LYS A 80 4.12 -5.69 -12.63
CA LYS A 80 5.44 -5.08 -12.65
C LYS A 80 5.41 -3.71 -11.99
N ILE A 81 5.71 -3.69 -10.71
CA ILE A 81 5.75 -2.46 -9.93
C ILE A 81 7.03 -1.69 -10.22
N ALA A 82 6.87 -0.42 -10.58
CA ALA A 82 7.98 0.50 -10.80
C ALA A 82 8.30 1.28 -9.52
N SER A 83 9.55 1.74 -9.40
CA SER A 83 9.92 2.75 -8.40
C SER A 83 9.40 4.12 -8.82
N HIS A 84 8.90 4.89 -7.87
CA HIS A 84 8.38 6.23 -8.12
C HIS A 84 9.17 7.29 -7.35
N SER A 85 9.12 8.53 -7.85
CA SER A 85 9.84 9.66 -7.27
C SER A 85 9.37 9.96 -5.84
N VAL A 86 10.33 10.35 -5.00
CA VAL A 86 10.13 10.79 -3.62
C VAL A 86 10.55 12.25 -3.47
N GLN A 87 10.53 12.78 -2.25
CA GLN A 87 10.99 14.14 -1.95
C GLN A 87 12.44 14.33 -2.40
N ARG A 88 12.79 15.55 -2.84
CA ARG A 88 14.15 15.90 -3.23
C ARG A 88 15.09 15.90 -2.02
N GLY A 89 16.31 15.39 -2.21
CA GLY A 89 17.36 15.41 -1.19
C GLY A 89 17.26 14.31 -0.13
N VAL A 90 16.31 13.41 -0.22
CA VAL A 90 16.19 12.26 0.68
C VAL A 90 16.89 11.04 0.06
N GLN A 91 17.71 10.36 0.86
CA GLN A 91 18.41 9.16 0.42
C GLN A 91 17.43 8.00 0.25
N LEU A 92 17.41 7.40 -0.94
CA LEU A 92 16.60 6.23 -1.25
C LEU A 92 17.01 5.03 -0.38
N LEU A 93 16.07 4.13 -0.16
CA LEU A 93 16.29 2.87 0.53
C LEU A 93 16.56 1.78 -0.51
N PRO A 94 17.73 1.10 -0.47
CA PRO A 94 18.01 0.00 -1.36
C PRO A 94 16.94 -1.10 -1.25
N ASN A 95 16.67 -1.79 -2.36
CA ASN A 95 15.74 -2.92 -2.43
C ASN A 95 14.28 -2.59 -2.04
N VAL A 96 13.89 -1.32 -1.97
CA VAL A 96 12.51 -0.88 -1.74
C VAL A 96 12.07 0.06 -2.85
N LYS A 97 11.05 -0.33 -3.62
CA LYS A 97 10.59 0.47 -4.76
C LYS A 97 9.73 1.65 -4.34
N ASN A 98 8.80 1.43 -3.41
CA ASN A 98 7.85 2.46 -2.98
C ASN A 98 7.63 2.39 -1.46
N ILE A 99 7.66 3.53 -0.79
CA ILE A 99 7.38 3.64 0.65
C ILE A 99 6.07 4.39 0.83
N VAL A 100 5.12 3.78 1.50
CA VAL A 100 3.82 4.37 1.79
C VAL A 100 3.66 4.57 3.30
N ALA A 101 3.51 5.82 3.73
CA ALA A 101 3.20 6.15 5.11
C ALA A 101 1.70 5.99 5.38
N VAL A 102 1.33 5.27 6.43
CA VAL A 102 -0.04 5.24 6.95
C VAL A 102 -0.07 6.10 8.20
N ALA A 103 -0.81 7.18 8.14
CA ALA A 103 -0.80 8.22 9.16
C ALA A 103 -2.22 8.59 9.61
N SER A 104 -2.31 9.17 10.81
CA SER A 104 -3.56 9.69 11.35
C SER A 104 -3.31 10.97 12.14
N GLY A 105 -4.29 11.85 12.17
CA GLY A 105 -4.22 13.10 12.95
C GLY A 105 -4.29 12.89 14.46
N LYS A 106 -4.84 11.76 14.94
CA LYS A 106 -4.94 11.40 16.35
C LYS A 106 -4.85 9.89 16.57
N GLY A 107 -4.61 9.46 17.80
CA GLY A 107 -4.67 8.07 18.21
C GLY A 107 -6.10 7.50 18.23
N GLY A 108 -6.21 6.15 18.20
CA GLY A 108 -7.50 5.45 18.35
C GLY A 108 -8.39 5.38 17.10
N VAL A 109 -7.95 5.88 15.94
CA VAL A 109 -8.72 5.79 14.69
C VAL A 109 -8.53 4.49 13.91
N GLY A 110 -7.73 3.53 14.44
CA GLY A 110 -7.43 2.25 13.79
C GLY A 110 -6.34 2.33 12.72
N LYS A 111 -5.41 3.28 12.84
CA LYS A 111 -4.26 3.46 11.93
C LYS A 111 -3.45 2.17 11.76
N SER A 112 -2.98 1.59 12.86
CA SER A 112 -2.10 0.41 12.86
C SER A 112 -2.80 -0.84 12.33
N THR A 113 -4.08 -1.04 12.69
CA THR A 113 -4.91 -2.11 12.13
C THR A 113 -5.12 -1.93 10.61
N THR A 114 -5.29 -0.68 10.16
CA THR A 114 -5.37 -0.38 8.73
C THR A 114 -4.03 -0.64 8.04
N ALA A 115 -2.90 -0.21 8.63
CA ALA A 115 -1.56 -0.40 8.07
C ALA A 115 -1.24 -1.88 7.84
N VAL A 116 -1.44 -2.74 8.84
CA VAL A 116 -1.15 -4.17 8.72
C VAL A 116 -2.05 -4.84 7.67
N ASN A 117 -3.34 -4.54 7.66
CA ASN A 117 -4.25 -5.12 6.68
C ASN A 117 -4.00 -4.61 5.25
N LEU A 118 -3.57 -3.35 5.06
CA LEU A 118 -3.15 -2.85 3.75
C LEU A 118 -1.86 -3.55 3.26
N ALA A 119 -0.89 -3.77 4.14
CA ALA A 119 0.32 -4.52 3.81
C ALA A 119 -0.01 -5.95 3.36
N LEU A 120 -0.83 -6.65 4.13
CA LEU A 120 -1.28 -8.00 3.82
C LEU A 120 -2.16 -8.05 2.56
N ALA A 121 -3.01 -7.04 2.32
CA ALA A 121 -3.82 -6.94 1.12
C ALA A 121 -2.97 -6.76 -0.15
N LEU A 122 -1.93 -5.92 -0.10
CA LEU A 122 -0.97 -5.78 -1.21
C LEU A 122 -0.25 -7.10 -1.49
N SER A 123 0.17 -7.83 -0.45
CA SER A 123 0.80 -9.14 -0.58
C SER A 123 -0.16 -10.18 -1.16
N ALA A 124 -1.40 -10.23 -0.70
CA ALA A 124 -2.44 -11.10 -1.25
C ALA A 124 -2.73 -10.80 -2.74
N GLU A 125 -2.58 -9.54 -3.16
CA GLU A 125 -2.70 -9.11 -4.55
C GLU A 125 -1.41 -9.30 -5.38
N GLY A 126 -0.37 -9.91 -4.79
CA GLY A 126 0.83 -10.37 -5.51
C GLY A 126 2.02 -9.41 -5.48
N ALA A 127 2.05 -8.43 -4.60
CA ALA A 127 3.22 -7.59 -4.36
C ALA A 127 4.15 -8.19 -3.31
N SER A 128 5.46 -7.88 -3.38
CA SER A 128 6.42 -8.09 -2.31
C SER A 128 6.35 -6.94 -1.33
N VAL A 129 6.06 -7.21 -0.05
CA VAL A 129 5.68 -6.18 0.92
C VAL A 129 6.46 -6.27 2.21
N GLY A 130 6.84 -5.10 2.74
CA GLY A 130 7.35 -4.92 4.09
C GLY A 130 6.42 -4.04 4.92
N LEU A 131 6.47 -4.22 6.24
CA LEU A 131 5.77 -3.42 7.23
C LEU A 131 6.76 -2.92 8.28
N LEU A 132 6.88 -1.60 8.43
CA LEU A 132 7.66 -0.98 9.49
C LEU A 132 6.71 -0.34 10.50
N ASP A 133 6.77 -0.81 11.74
CA ASP A 133 6.13 -0.16 12.87
C ASP A 133 7.00 1.00 13.36
N ALA A 134 6.56 2.21 13.09
CA ALA A 134 7.22 3.43 13.51
C ALA A 134 6.55 4.11 14.71
N ASP A 135 5.56 3.48 15.34
CA ASP A 135 4.93 3.97 16.57
C ASP A 135 5.76 3.52 17.78
N ILE A 136 6.83 4.27 18.08
CA ILE A 136 7.81 3.92 19.11
C ILE A 136 7.22 3.94 20.53
N TYR A 137 6.13 4.66 20.74
CA TYR A 137 5.49 4.77 22.05
C TYR A 137 4.49 3.64 22.33
N GLY A 138 3.93 3.06 21.29
CA GLY A 138 2.96 1.99 21.40
C GLY A 138 3.08 1.01 20.25
N PRO A 139 4.23 0.31 20.12
CA PRO A 139 4.44 -0.62 19.02
C PRO A 139 3.42 -1.75 19.11
N SER A 140 2.64 -1.93 18.05
CA SER A 140 1.52 -2.86 18.02
C SER A 140 1.65 -3.95 16.95
N GLN A 141 2.52 -3.74 15.96
CA GLN A 141 2.64 -4.67 14.85
C GLN A 141 3.16 -6.07 15.22
N PRO A 142 4.08 -6.25 16.19
CA PRO A 142 4.48 -7.58 16.66
C PRO A 142 3.27 -8.42 17.08
N MET A 143 2.41 -7.87 17.96
CA MET A 143 1.22 -8.55 18.43
C MET A 143 0.23 -8.82 17.30
N MET A 144 -0.10 -7.80 16.47
CA MET A 144 -1.05 -7.94 15.37
C MET A 144 -0.59 -8.97 14.33
N MET A 145 0.72 -9.09 14.11
CA MET A 145 1.29 -10.05 13.17
C MET A 145 1.56 -11.42 13.79
N GLY A 146 1.31 -11.61 15.09
CA GLY A 146 1.61 -12.85 15.79
C GLY A 146 3.09 -13.24 15.72
N ILE A 147 3.98 -12.26 15.80
CA ILE A 147 5.44 -12.47 15.72
C ILE A 147 6.05 -12.27 17.11
N GLU A 148 6.77 -13.27 17.56
CA GLU A 148 7.53 -13.25 18.82
C GLU A 148 9.03 -13.37 18.54
N GLY A 149 9.85 -13.01 19.52
CA GLY A 149 11.30 -13.10 19.44
C GLY A 149 11.99 -11.81 18.98
N ARG A 150 13.26 -11.93 18.63
CA ARG A 150 14.12 -10.81 18.23
C ARG A 150 14.68 -11.02 16.84
N PRO A 151 14.86 -9.95 16.03
CA PRO A 151 15.50 -10.04 14.73
C PRO A 151 16.96 -10.48 14.88
N GLU A 152 17.41 -11.33 13.97
CA GLU A 152 18.80 -11.76 13.91
C GLU A 152 19.68 -10.68 13.27
N SER A 153 20.96 -10.65 13.66
CA SER A 153 21.96 -9.82 12.99
C SER A 153 23.16 -10.69 12.60
N VAL A 154 23.36 -10.84 11.31
CA VAL A 154 24.44 -11.68 10.77
C VAL A 154 25.78 -10.94 10.81
N ASP A 155 25.79 -9.63 10.60
CA ASP A 155 26.99 -8.78 10.51
C ASP A 155 27.23 -7.90 11.76
N GLY A 156 26.36 -8.01 12.76
CA GLY A 156 26.38 -7.18 13.96
C GLY A 156 26.02 -5.71 13.75
N LYS A 157 25.60 -5.32 12.53
CA LYS A 157 25.21 -3.96 12.17
C LYS A 157 23.80 -3.87 11.63
N ASN A 158 23.44 -4.80 10.75
CA ASN A 158 22.13 -4.87 10.14
C ASN A 158 21.29 -5.98 10.77
N MET A 159 20.00 -5.83 10.72
CA MET A 159 19.01 -6.76 11.25
C MET A 159 18.25 -7.43 10.11
N GLU A 160 18.04 -8.72 10.20
CA GLU A 160 17.12 -9.41 9.32
C GLU A 160 15.67 -9.07 9.70
N PRO A 161 14.80 -8.73 8.75
CA PRO A 161 13.40 -8.52 9.08
C PRO A 161 12.77 -9.81 9.60
N MET A 162 11.85 -9.68 10.56
CA MET A 162 10.98 -10.78 10.94
C MET A 162 9.98 -11.06 9.83
N GLU A 163 9.46 -12.27 9.74
CA GLU A 163 8.52 -12.65 8.69
C GLU A 163 7.31 -13.39 9.23
N ASN A 164 6.13 -13.00 8.77
CA ASN A 164 4.92 -13.78 8.92
C ASN A 164 3.95 -13.45 7.77
N PHE A 165 3.08 -14.38 7.43
CA PHE A 165 2.06 -14.26 6.37
C PHE A 165 2.59 -13.74 5.03
N GLY A 166 3.86 -14.02 4.72
CA GLY A 166 4.50 -13.67 3.45
C GLY A 166 4.91 -12.19 3.32
N ILE A 167 4.98 -11.44 4.42
CA ILE A 167 5.53 -10.08 4.45
C ILE A 167 6.70 -9.97 5.44
N GLN A 168 7.60 -9.02 5.17
CA GLN A 168 8.72 -8.68 6.03
C GLN A 168 8.28 -7.63 7.05
N VAL A 169 8.63 -7.79 8.33
CA VAL A 169 8.16 -6.91 9.41
C VAL A 169 9.32 -6.47 10.27
N MET A 170 9.37 -5.18 10.60
CA MET A 170 10.29 -4.63 11.59
C MET A 170 9.55 -3.69 12.53
N SER A 171 9.87 -3.77 13.82
CA SER A 171 9.30 -2.94 14.88
C SER A 171 10.31 -2.75 15.99
N ILE A 172 10.26 -1.58 16.63
CA ILE A 172 11.01 -1.37 17.88
C ILE A 172 10.54 -2.34 18.96
N GLY A 173 9.30 -2.80 18.90
CA GLY A 173 8.74 -3.78 19.83
C GLY A 173 9.43 -5.14 19.82
N PHE A 174 10.22 -5.48 18.80
CA PHE A 174 11.07 -6.66 18.79
C PHE A 174 12.38 -6.48 19.58
N LEU A 175 12.82 -5.23 19.78
CA LEU A 175 14.12 -4.91 20.38
C LEU A 175 14.02 -4.53 21.84
N VAL A 176 12.86 -4.03 22.28
CA VAL A 176 12.61 -3.55 23.65
C VAL A 176 11.65 -4.51 24.35
N ALA A 177 11.93 -4.84 25.60
CA ALA A 177 11.03 -5.65 26.41
C ALA A 177 9.72 -4.87 26.65
N GLN A 178 8.58 -5.55 26.53
CA GLN A 178 7.26 -4.92 26.67
C GLN A 178 7.03 -4.30 28.05
N ASP A 179 7.72 -4.81 29.07
CA ASP A 179 7.61 -4.36 30.46
C ASP A 179 8.59 -3.23 30.84
N GLU A 180 9.48 -2.83 29.92
CA GLU A 180 10.40 -1.72 30.15
C GLU A 180 9.81 -0.41 29.64
N ALA A 181 9.46 0.49 30.56
CA ALA A 181 9.08 1.85 30.24
C ALA A 181 10.30 2.66 29.77
N MET A 182 10.63 2.58 28.48
CA MET A 182 11.69 3.41 27.90
C MET A 182 11.19 4.86 27.71
N ILE A 183 11.92 5.80 28.32
CA ILE A 183 11.62 7.22 28.14
C ILE A 183 12.27 7.71 26.85
N TRP A 184 11.53 7.64 25.75
CA TRP A 184 11.97 8.16 24.46
C TRP A 184 11.82 9.69 24.40
N ARG A 185 12.94 10.40 24.19
CA ARG A 185 12.89 11.82 23.80
C ARG A 185 12.83 11.93 22.29
N GLY A 186 12.13 12.95 21.77
CA GLY A 186 11.87 13.09 20.33
C GLY A 186 13.07 12.81 19.41
N PRO A 187 14.27 13.43 19.61
CA PRO A 187 15.44 13.17 18.79
C PRO A 187 15.93 11.72 18.85
N MET A 188 15.89 11.08 20.02
CA MET A 188 16.29 9.67 20.20
C MET A 188 15.30 8.74 19.49
N ALA A 189 14.00 9.00 19.62
CA ALA A 189 12.96 8.23 18.93
C ALA A 189 13.14 8.29 17.42
N THR A 190 13.36 9.48 16.87
CA THR A 190 13.57 9.66 15.42
C THR A 190 14.82 8.93 14.94
N GLN A 191 15.92 9.01 15.68
CA GLN A 191 17.17 8.30 15.35
C GLN A 191 16.98 6.80 15.37
N ALA A 192 16.31 6.25 16.38
CA ALA A 192 16.02 4.82 16.47
C ALA A 192 15.18 4.32 15.30
N LEU A 193 14.14 5.07 14.92
CA LEU A 193 13.30 4.73 13.78
C LEU A 193 14.06 4.82 12.44
N GLU A 194 14.94 5.80 12.27
CA GLU A 194 15.80 5.89 11.09
C GLU A 194 16.78 4.71 11.02
N GLN A 195 17.32 4.28 12.16
CA GLN A 195 18.15 3.07 12.25
C GLN A 195 17.35 1.82 11.89
N LEU A 196 16.17 1.62 12.46
CA LEU A 196 15.29 0.50 12.11
C LEU A 196 15.00 0.46 10.61
N LEU A 197 14.68 1.60 10.00
CA LEU A 197 14.41 1.67 8.58
C LEU A 197 15.63 1.28 7.74
N ARG A 198 16.83 1.83 8.06
CA ARG A 198 18.03 1.72 7.23
C ARG A 198 18.89 0.52 7.52
N GLN A 199 18.86 0.01 8.77
CA GLN A 199 19.64 -1.15 9.20
C GLN A 199 18.86 -2.46 9.12
N THR A 200 17.63 -2.44 8.64
CA THR A 200 16.91 -3.65 8.28
C THR A 200 17.28 -4.07 6.85
N ASN A 201 17.65 -5.33 6.67
CA ASN A 201 17.98 -5.93 5.39
C ASN A 201 16.69 -6.25 4.60
N TRP A 202 15.98 -5.21 4.16
CA TRP A 202 14.79 -5.37 3.31
C TRP A 202 15.15 -6.08 2.00
N ARG A 203 14.34 -7.06 1.57
CA ARG A 203 14.61 -7.90 0.40
C ARG A 203 13.58 -7.66 -0.69
N ASP A 204 13.99 -6.97 -1.75
CA ASP A 204 13.25 -6.76 -3.02
C ASP A 204 11.76 -6.38 -2.85
N LEU A 205 11.48 -5.36 -2.04
CA LEU A 205 10.13 -4.91 -1.76
C LEU A 205 9.56 -4.05 -2.89
N ASP A 206 8.35 -4.37 -3.32
CA ASP A 206 7.53 -3.49 -4.15
C ASP A 206 6.98 -2.32 -3.33
N TYR A 207 6.55 -2.62 -2.09
CA TYR A 207 6.03 -1.64 -1.15
C TYR A 207 6.56 -1.88 0.27
N LEU A 208 6.98 -0.81 0.93
CA LEU A 208 7.18 -0.77 2.38
C LEU A 208 6.09 0.11 2.98
N ILE A 209 5.21 -0.48 3.77
CA ILE A 209 4.19 0.24 4.52
C ILE A 209 4.79 0.68 5.85
N ILE A 210 4.70 1.96 6.16
CA ILE A 210 5.14 2.50 7.45
C ILE A 210 3.92 2.89 8.27
N ASP A 211 3.75 2.21 9.40
CA ASP A 211 2.77 2.58 10.42
C ASP A 211 3.34 3.74 11.24
N MET A 212 2.92 4.97 10.93
CA MET A 212 3.45 6.21 11.49
C MET A 212 2.99 6.41 12.94
N PRO A 213 3.73 7.13 13.80
CA PRO A 213 3.22 7.58 15.09
C PRO A 213 1.92 8.37 14.93
N PRO A 214 0.98 8.33 15.89
CA PRO A 214 -0.24 9.13 15.80
C PRO A 214 0.04 10.63 16.00
N GLY A 215 -0.84 11.46 15.46
CA GLY A 215 -0.80 12.92 15.62
C GLY A 215 -0.02 13.64 14.52
N THR A 216 0.42 14.86 14.81
CA THR A 216 1.15 15.76 13.88
C THR A 216 2.36 16.40 14.55
N GLY A 217 2.94 15.68 15.54
CA GLY A 217 4.07 16.15 16.33
C GLY A 217 5.42 16.05 15.61
N ASP A 218 6.46 16.51 16.31
CA ASP A 218 7.82 16.64 15.77
C ASP A 218 8.41 15.31 15.23
N ILE A 219 8.08 14.18 15.87
CA ILE A 219 8.56 12.87 15.43
C ILE A 219 7.99 12.53 14.06
N GLN A 220 6.68 12.67 13.88
CA GLN A 220 6.02 12.41 12.60
C GLN A 220 6.53 13.35 11.51
N LEU A 221 6.69 14.64 11.82
CA LEU A 221 7.24 15.63 10.91
C LEU A 221 8.67 15.27 10.49
N THR A 222 9.53 14.97 11.47
CA THR A 222 10.95 14.64 11.20
C THR A 222 11.10 13.35 10.41
N LEU A 223 10.33 12.30 10.73
CA LEU A 223 10.30 11.07 9.95
C LEU A 223 9.87 11.36 8.50
N SER A 224 8.81 12.13 8.32
CA SER A 224 8.30 12.49 6.99
C SER A 224 9.32 13.29 6.16
N GLN A 225 10.26 13.98 6.78
CA GLN A 225 11.35 14.70 6.11
C GLN A 225 12.55 13.83 5.76
N ARG A 226 12.82 12.78 6.54
CA ARG A 226 14.03 11.95 6.42
C ARG A 226 13.81 10.63 5.67
N VAL A 227 12.59 10.12 5.69
CA VAL A 227 12.21 8.88 5.01
C VAL A 227 11.82 9.18 3.55
N PRO A 228 12.28 8.40 2.56
CA PRO A 228 11.93 8.60 1.16
C PRO A 228 10.50 8.11 0.86
N ILE A 229 9.50 8.86 1.35
CA ILE A 229 8.09 8.51 1.26
C ILE A 229 7.56 8.81 -0.14
N THR A 230 7.06 7.79 -0.84
CA THR A 230 6.40 7.92 -2.14
C THR A 230 5.05 8.62 -2.03
N GLY A 231 4.34 8.37 -0.92
CA GLY A 231 3.08 9.04 -0.60
C GLY A 231 2.49 8.57 0.73
N ALA A 232 1.48 9.29 1.23
CA ALA A 232 0.85 9.01 2.51
C ALA A 232 -0.64 8.68 2.35
N VAL A 233 -1.11 7.69 3.11
CA VAL A 233 -2.53 7.38 3.31
C VAL A 233 -2.97 7.96 4.65
N ILE A 234 -4.05 8.72 4.65
CA ILE A 234 -4.61 9.31 5.88
C ILE A 234 -5.78 8.46 6.36
N VAL A 235 -5.66 7.92 7.57
CA VAL A 235 -6.72 7.17 8.25
C VAL A 235 -7.45 8.09 9.22
N THR A 236 -8.77 8.15 9.11
CA THR A 236 -9.64 8.93 10.00
C THR A 236 -10.94 8.18 10.27
N THR A 237 -11.70 8.67 11.25
CA THR A 237 -13.10 8.24 11.48
C THR A 237 -14.05 9.38 11.04
N PRO A 238 -15.35 9.12 10.83
CA PRO A 238 -16.30 10.15 10.37
C PRO A 238 -16.51 11.32 11.33
N GLN A 239 -16.08 11.21 12.59
CA GLN A 239 -16.28 12.23 13.63
C GLN A 239 -15.57 13.55 13.28
N ASP A 240 -16.25 14.69 13.49
CA ASP A 240 -15.71 16.03 13.20
C ASP A 240 -14.35 16.29 13.86
N ILE A 241 -14.17 15.87 15.12
CA ILE A 241 -12.91 16.06 15.83
C ILE A 241 -11.76 15.26 15.21
N ALA A 242 -12.03 14.05 14.70
CA ALA A 242 -11.04 13.25 13.99
C ALA A 242 -10.68 13.86 12.63
N LEU A 243 -11.68 14.42 11.94
CA LEU A 243 -11.50 15.12 10.67
C LEU A 243 -10.68 16.40 10.84
N LEU A 244 -10.87 17.16 11.91
CA LEU A 244 -10.05 18.33 12.22
C LEU A 244 -8.57 17.97 12.38
N ASP A 245 -8.27 16.87 13.06
CA ASP A 245 -6.89 16.44 13.24
C ASP A 245 -6.32 15.81 11.95
N ALA A 246 -7.13 15.08 11.17
CA ALA A 246 -6.73 14.59 9.86
C ALA A 246 -6.35 15.74 8.90
N LYS A 247 -7.07 16.87 8.93
CA LYS A 247 -6.71 18.10 8.18
C LYS A 247 -5.33 18.63 8.54
N LYS A 248 -4.95 18.59 9.83
CA LYS A 248 -3.60 18.97 10.27
C LYS A 248 -2.55 18.02 9.70
N GLY A 249 -2.84 16.71 9.71
CA GLY A 249 -1.97 15.69 9.12
C GLY A 249 -1.73 15.91 7.61
N ILE A 250 -2.79 16.16 6.85
CA ILE A 250 -2.71 16.49 5.43
C ILE A 250 -1.78 17.69 5.21
N LYS A 251 -2.01 18.79 5.92
CA LYS A 251 -1.18 20.01 5.80
C LYS A 251 0.28 19.80 6.21
N MET A 252 0.54 18.90 7.16
CA MET A 252 1.90 18.54 7.54
C MET A 252 2.63 17.84 6.37
N PHE A 253 2.00 16.83 5.75
CA PHE A 253 2.59 16.14 4.60
C PHE A 253 2.78 17.06 3.39
N GLU A 254 1.84 17.97 3.13
CA GLU A 254 1.99 18.99 2.08
C GLU A 254 3.24 19.87 2.30
N LYS A 255 3.48 20.33 3.56
CA LYS A 255 4.65 21.14 3.90
C LYS A 255 5.98 20.44 3.67
N VAL A 256 6.04 19.12 3.83
CA VAL A 256 7.26 18.33 3.62
C VAL A 256 7.34 17.74 2.20
N GLY A 257 6.41 18.09 1.33
CA GLY A 257 6.42 17.66 -0.07
C GLY A 257 6.06 16.18 -0.26
N VAL A 258 5.40 15.55 0.71
CA VAL A 258 4.88 14.18 0.59
C VAL A 258 3.45 14.24 0.06
N PRO A 259 3.16 13.66 -1.10
CA PRO A 259 1.82 13.67 -1.67
C PRO A 259 0.89 12.73 -0.89
N ILE A 260 -0.37 13.13 -0.74
CA ILE A 260 -1.41 12.26 -0.18
C ILE A 260 -1.92 11.34 -1.28
N LEU A 261 -1.94 10.03 -0.99
CA LEU A 261 -2.46 9.00 -1.89
C LEU A 261 -3.97 8.86 -1.78
N GLY A 262 -4.51 9.27 -0.64
CA GLY A 262 -5.94 9.29 -0.39
C GLY A 262 -6.30 9.09 1.07
N ILE A 263 -7.62 9.07 1.32
CA ILE A 263 -8.22 8.98 2.65
C ILE A 263 -8.91 7.63 2.81
N VAL A 264 -8.66 6.96 3.94
CA VAL A 264 -9.41 5.79 4.41
C VAL A 264 -10.28 6.24 5.58
N GLU A 265 -11.59 6.08 5.43
CA GLU A 265 -12.57 6.32 6.49
C GLU A 265 -12.80 5.02 7.27
N ASN A 266 -12.22 4.93 8.46
CA ASN A 266 -12.40 3.77 9.31
C ASN A 266 -13.61 3.94 10.25
N MET A 267 -14.20 2.82 10.70
CA MET A 267 -15.38 2.82 11.56
C MET A 267 -16.57 3.58 10.95
N ALA A 268 -16.70 3.53 9.62
CA ALA A 268 -17.69 4.30 8.86
C ALA A 268 -19.13 3.81 9.08
N VAL A 269 -19.30 2.51 9.27
CA VAL A 269 -20.60 1.88 9.49
C VAL A 269 -20.44 0.69 10.43
N HIS A 270 -21.39 0.52 11.34
CA HIS A 270 -21.55 -0.70 12.11
C HIS A 270 -22.72 -1.51 11.56
N ILE A 271 -22.50 -2.79 11.32
CA ILE A 271 -23.55 -3.73 10.91
C ILE A 271 -23.81 -4.66 12.08
N CYS A 272 -25.03 -4.62 12.62
CA CYS A 272 -25.42 -5.46 13.74
C CYS A 272 -25.38 -6.95 13.35
N SER A 273 -24.55 -7.74 14.04
CA SER A 273 -24.40 -9.17 13.77
C SER A 273 -25.65 -10.01 14.04
N LYS A 274 -26.64 -9.47 14.77
CA LYS A 274 -27.89 -10.18 15.10
C LYS A 274 -29.01 -9.92 14.09
N CYS A 275 -29.14 -8.69 13.58
CA CYS A 275 -30.30 -8.33 12.74
C CYS A 275 -29.90 -7.68 11.40
N GLY A 276 -28.59 -7.47 11.13
CA GLY A 276 -28.11 -6.84 9.89
C GLY A 276 -28.38 -5.34 9.78
N HIS A 277 -28.94 -4.70 10.82
CA HIS A 277 -29.17 -3.25 10.81
C HIS A 277 -27.85 -2.48 10.72
N SER A 278 -27.80 -1.50 9.82
CA SER A 278 -26.62 -0.65 9.60
C SER A 278 -26.78 0.68 10.30
N GLU A 279 -25.79 1.06 11.11
CA GLU A 279 -25.76 2.32 11.85
C GLU A 279 -24.44 3.05 11.62
N HIS A 280 -24.51 4.38 11.45
CA HIS A 280 -23.36 5.26 11.37
C HIS A 280 -23.05 5.87 12.76
N ILE A 281 -22.53 5.04 13.68
CA ILE A 281 -22.29 5.39 15.08
C ILE A 281 -21.43 6.64 15.23
N PHE A 282 -20.45 6.84 14.36
CA PHE A 282 -19.52 7.95 14.41
C PHE A 282 -19.80 9.07 13.40
N GLY A 283 -20.95 9.04 12.74
CA GLY A 283 -21.30 9.95 11.65
C GLY A 283 -21.12 9.31 10.27
N GLU A 284 -21.52 10.00 9.24
CA GLU A 284 -21.62 9.49 7.89
C GLU A 284 -20.84 10.34 6.89
N ASN A 285 -20.07 9.68 6.01
CA ASN A 285 -19.39 10.31 4.87
C ASN A 285 -18.40 11.45 5.22
N GLY A 286 -17.94 11.57 6.47
CA GLY A 286 -17.02 12.64 6.88
C GLY A 286 -15.68 12.61 6.12
N GLY A 287 -15.06 11.45 6.02
CA GLY A 287 -13.83 11.25 5.26
C GLY A 287 -14.03 11.42 3.75
N LYS A 288 -15.16 10.96 3.21
CA LYS A 288 -15.52 11.14 1.81
C LYS A 288 -15.69 12.63 1.44
N LYS A 289 -16.39 13.40 2.30
CA LYS A 289 -16.55 14.85 2.14
C LYS A 289 -15.20 15.56 2.21
N MET A 290 -14.36 15.18 3.19
CA MET A 290 -13.02 15.76 3.32
C MET A 290 -12.16 15.46 2.08
N ALA A 291 -12.21 14.24 1.52
CA ALA A 291 -11.50 13.89 0.29
C ALA A 291 -11.94 14.81 -0.88
N ALA A 292 -13.24 15.05 -1.03
CA ALA A 292 -13.77 15.95 -2.05
C ALA A 292 -13.32 17.41 -1.84
N ASP A 293 -13.42 17.93 -0.60
CA ASP A 293 -13.02 19.30 -0.25
C ASP A 293 -11.53 19.57 -0.54
N TYR A 294 -10.67 18.58 -0.32
CA TYR A 294 -9.23 18.69 -0.54
C TYR A 294 -8.78 18.15 -1.92
N LYS A 295 -9.71 17.72 -2.78
CA LYS A 295 -9.45 17.14 -4.11
C LYS A 295 -8.48 15.96 -4.04
N MET A 296 -8.70 15.08 -3.09
CA MET A 296 -7.92 13.87 -2.84
C MET A 296 -8.76 12.63 -3.14
N ASP A 297 -8.10 11.51 -3.38
CA ASP A 297 -8.79 10.25 -3.59
C ASP A 297 -9.43 9.74 -2.29
N TYR A 298 -10.67 9.30 -2.37
CA TYR A 298 -11.33 8.52 -1.33
C TYR A 298 -11.06 7.03 -1.60
N LEU A 299 -10.16 6.45 -0.82
CA LEU A 299 -9.73 5.06 -1.03
C LEU A 299 -10.84 4.07 -0.64
N GLY A 300 -11.58 4.37 0.42
CA GLY A 300 -12.72 3.56 0.84
C GLY A 300 -13.11 3.73 2.30
N ALA A 301 -14.18 3.02 2.67
CA ALA A 301 -14.70 2.94 4.02
C ALA A 301 -14.46 1.55 4.61
N LEU A 302 -14.05 1.48 5.86
CA LEU A 302 -13.92 0.25 6.65
C LEU A 302 -15.02 0.22 7.72
N PRO A 303 -15.63 -0.93 7.97
CA PRO A 303 -16.67 -1.04 8.99
C PRO A 303 -16.09 -1.00 10.41
N LEU A 304 -16.93 -0.60 11.35
CA LEU A 304 -16.71 -0.86 12.77
C LEU A 304 -17.18 -2.30 13.05
N ASP A 305 -16.25 -3.24 13.04
CA ASP A 305 -16.52 -4.65 13.19
C ASP A 305 -15.67 -5.25 14.32
N MET A 306 -16.33 -5.99 15.20
CA MET A 306 -15.67 -6.68 16.32
C MET A 306 -14.65 -7.72 15.85
N GLN A 307 -14.90 -8.37 14.70
CA GLN A 307 -14.00 -9.39 14.15
C GLN A 307 -12.65 -8.79 13.76
N ILE A 308 -12.62 -7.57 13.19
CA ILE A 308 -11.37 -6.89 12.87
C ILE A 308 -10.48 -6.79 14.11
N ARG A 309 -11.07 -6.38 15.26
CA ARG A 309 -10.35 -6.27 16.53
C ARG A 309 -9.89 -7.64 17.02
N LEU A 310 -10.81 -8.61 17.13
CA LEU A 310 -10.52 -9.94 17.66
C LEU A 310 -9.42 -10.65 16.85
N GLN A 311 -9.47 -10.53 15.54
CA GLN A 311 -8.50 -11.14 14.64
C GLN A 311 -7.12 -10.48 14.79
N ALA A 312 -7.04 -9.14 14.90
CA ALA A 312 -5.82 -8.42 15.15
C ALA A 312 -5.22 -8.75 16.54
N ASP A 313 -6.04 -8.77 17.58
CA ASP A 313 -5.61 -9.12 18.95
C ASP A 313 -5.08 -10.57 19.05
N ASN A 314 -5.58 -11.47 18.19
CA ASN A 314 -5.13 -12.86 18.08
C ASN A 314 -3.94 -13.07 17.13
N GLY A 315 -3.28 -12.02 16.68
CA GLY A 315 -2.12 -12.10 15.80
C GLY A 315 -2.42 -12.61 14.39
N ARG A 316 -3.67 -12.54 13.93
CA ARG A 316 -4.11 -12.95 12.60
C ARG A 316 -5.04 -11.89 11.99
N PRO A 317 -4.48 -10.80 11.40
CA PRO A 317 -5.27 -9.72 10.84
C PRO A 317 -6.29 -10.20 9.81
N THR A 318 -7.35 -9.44 9.62
CA THR A 318 -8.54 -9.82 8.83
C THR A 318 -8.25 -10.37 7.46
N VAL A 319 -7.31 -9.77 6.72
CA VAL A 319 -6.94 -10.22 5.37
C VAL A 319 -6.38 -11.65 5.36
N VAL A 320 -5.79 -12.09 6.48
CA VAL A 320 -5.27 -13.46 6.65
C VAL A 320 -6.29 -14.38 7.33
N ALA A 321 -7.03 -13.86 8.31
CA ALA A 321 -7.97 -14.65 9.07
C ALA A 321 -9.19 -15.07 8.25
N ASP A 322 -9.66 -14.17 7.37
CA ASP A 322 -10.81 -14.37 6.49
C ASP A 322 -10.53 -13.77 5.10
N PRO A 323 -9.67 -14.40 4.29
CA PRO A 323 -9.17 -13.84 3.04
C PRO A 323 -10.25 -13.64 1.97
N ASP A 324 -11.36 -14.37 2.03
CA ASP A 324 -12.47 -14.29 1.09
C ASP A 324 -13.68 -13.52 1.62
N GLY A 325 -13.58 -13.03 2.86
CA GLY A 325 -14.63 -12.25 3.50
C GLY A 325 -14.78 -10.84 2.94
N ASP A 326 -15.93 -10.23 3.22
CA ASP A 326 -16.27 -8.89 2.74
C ASP A 326 -15.26 -7.82 3.19
N VAL A 327 -14.85 -7.89 4.46
CA VAL A 327 -13.90 -6.91 5.01
C VAL A 327 -12.52 -7.05 4.36
N ALA A 328 -12.03 -8.28 4.14
CA ALA A 328 -10.79 -8.51 3.41
C ALA A 328 -10.87 -8.00 1.96
N SER A 329 -12.02 -8.17 1.33
CA SER A 329 -12.29 -7.65 -0.02
C SER A 329 -12.24 -6.12 -0.06
N ILE A 330 -12.75 -5.43 0.97
CA ILE A 330 -12.64 -3.97 1.11
C ILE A 330 -11.18 -3.55 1.26
N TYR A 331 -10.39 -4.21 2.12
CA TYR A 331 -8.95 -3.92 2.26
C TYR A 331 -8.19 -4.11 0.94
N LYS A 332 -8.44 -5.21 0.21
CA LYS A 332 -7.87 -5.46 -1.11
C LYS A 332 -8.25 -4.36 -2.12
N ALA A 333 -9.48 -3.89 -2.11
CA ALA A 333 -9.92 -2.80 -2.98
C ALA A 333 -9.23 -1.47 -2.63
N ILE A 334 -9.10 -1.13 -1.34
CA ILE A 334 -8.37 0.05 -0.87
C ILE A 334 -6.89 -0.04 -1.26
N ALA A 335 -6.26 -1.19 -1.06
CA ALA A 335 -4.87 -1.43 -1.41
C ALA A 335 -4.61 -1.27 -2.92
N ARG A 336 -5.50 -1.80 -3.78
CA ARG A 336 -5.42 -1.60 -5.25
C ARG A 336 -5.55 -0.13 -5.63
N LYS A 337 -6.53 0.60 -5.10
CA LYS A 337 -6.70 2.04 -5.37
C LYS A 337 -5.45 2.83 -4.96
N MET A 338 -4.92 2.57 -3.77
CA MET A 338 -3.68 3.18 -3.30
C MET A 338 -2.50 2.89 -4.24
N ALA A 339 -2.33 1.63 -4.66
CA ALA A 339 -1.27 1.22 -5.56
C ALA A 339 -1.40 1.86 -6.96
N ILE A 340 -2.63 2.05 -7.46
CA ILE A 340 -2.91 2.75 -8.71
C ILE A 340 -2.54 4.23 -8.60
N THR A 341 -2.86 4.88 -7.49
CA THR A 341 -2.46 6.27 -7.24
C THR A 341 -0.93 6.40 -7.19
N VAL A 342 -0.22 5.42 -6.62
CA VAL A 342 1.26 5.35 -6.68
C VAL A 342 1.73 5.17 -8.12
N ALA A 343 1.15 4.22 -8.87
CA ALA A 343 1.54 3.92 -10.26
C ALA A 343 1.33 5.09 -11.22
N ALA A 344 0.41 6.01 -10.92
CA ALA A 344 0.17 7.22 -11.71
C ALA A 344 1.22 8.32 -11.50
N LYS A 345 2.10 8.20 -10.48
CA LYS A 345 3.15 9.19 -10.22
C LYS A 345 4.32 9.10 -11.20
N ALA A 346 5.16 10.13 -11.21
CA ALA A 346 6.39 10.13 -11.98
C ALA A 346 7.32 8.99 -11.54
N LYS A 347 7.80 8.19 -12.50
CA LYS A 347 8.72 7.10 -12.22
C LYS A 347 10.09 7.65 -11.80
N ASP A 348 10.74 6.97 -10.88
CA ASP A 348 12.12 7.25 -10.54
C ASP A 348 13.06 6.50 -11.50
N PHE A 349 13.92 7.25 -12.17
CA PHE A 349 14.95 6.73 -13.07
C PHE A 349 16.37 6.91 -12.51
N SER A 350 16.53 7.38 -11.27
CA SER A 350 17.84 7.70 -10.67
C SER A 350 18.79 6.49 -10.65
N SER A 351 18.27 5.28 -10.47
CA SER A 351 19.05 4.05 -10.50
C SER A 351 19.59 3.66 -11.88
N LYS A 352 19.06 4.28 -12.97
CA LYS A 352 19.47 3.98 -14.35
C LYS A 352 20.60 4.89 -14.84
N PHE A 353 20.89 5.97 -14.12
CA PHE A 353 21.95 6.90 -14.45
C PHE A 353 23.04 6.84 -13.38
N PRO A 354 24.29 6.45 -13.72
CA PRO A 354 25.38 6.47 -12.76
C PRO A 354 25.62 7.91 -12.28
N THR A 355 25.76 8.05 -10.97
CA THR A 355 26.11 9.34 -10.36
C THR A 355 27.53 9.71 -10.80
N ILE A 356 27.69 10.75 -11.62
CA ILE A 356 28.99 11.28 -11.99
C ILE A 356 29.58 11.94 -10.73
N LYS A 357 30.54 11.27 -10.08
CA LYS A 357 31.36 11.90 -9.05
C LYS A 357 32.42 12.72 -9.75
N ILE A 358 32.29 14.03 -9.71
CA ILE A 358 33.38 14.94 -10.10
C ILE A 358 34.38 14.93 -8.94
N SER A 359 35.46 14.17 -9.07
CA SER A 359 36.61 14.31 -8.17
C SER A 359 37.27 15.68 -8.44
N LYS A 360 37.28 16.53 -7.44
CA LYS A 360 38.18 17.71 -7.45
C LYS A 360 39.56 17.20 -7.01
N ASP A 361 40.31 16.67 -7.96
CA ASP A 361 41.75 16.53 -7.81
C ASP A 361 42.40 17.80 -8.40
N THR A 362 42.83 18.66 -7.53
CA THR A 362 43.93 19.61 -7.70
C THR A 362 44.68 19.70 -6.39
#